data_0ab21e856828cac3cfe7720d6c683a0e
#
_entry.id   0ab21e856828cac3cfe7720d6c683a0e
#
_cell.length_a   1.000
_cell.length_b   1.000
_cell.length_c   1.000
_cell.angle_alpha   90.00
_cell.angle_beta   90.00
_cell.angle_gamma   90.00
#
_symmetry.space_group_name_H-M   'P 1'
#
loop_
_entity.id
_entity.type
_entity.pdbx_description
1 polymer ?
#
loop_
_entity_poly.entity_id
_entity_poly.type
_entity_poly.pdbx_seq_one_letter_code
_entity_poly.pdbx_strand_id
1 'polypeptide(L)'
;RAIRTERFKYEVRDIAVTGYAHHRAKVYFENYLYDLKKDPNEKYNLIKDPRYRHIRQELKYLLLKQMQNAQEEAPVIFPAVIKRRK
;
A
#
# COMPACT_ATOMS: atom_id res chain seq x y z
N ARG A 1 3.01 5.21 4.89
CA ARG A 1 4.01 4.13 4.87
C ARG A 1 4.33 3.70 3.46
N ALA A 2 5.57 3.40 3.21
CA ALA A 2 6.01 3.00 1.89
C ALA A 2 7.16 2.00 1.98
N ILE A 3 7.29 1.19 0.94
CA ILE A 3 8.46 0.35 0.78
C ILE A 3 8.99 0.56 -0.63
N ARG A 4 10.30 0.64 -0.75
CA ARG A 4 10.97 0.80 -2.03
C ARG A 4 12.01 -0.29 -2.21
N THR A 5 11.93 -0.97 -3.34
CA THR A 5 12.95 -1.91 -3.77
C THR A 5 13.75 -1.28 -4.90
N GLU A 6 14.66 -2.02 -5.47
CA GLU A 6 15.43 -1.53 -6.61
C GLU A 6 14.54 -1.15 -7.79
N ARG A 7 13.43 -1.87 -7.95
CA ARG A 7 12.58 -1.71 -9.12
C ARG A 7 11.24 -1.07 -8.82
N PHE A 8 10.70 -1.32 -7.63
CA PHE A 8 9.31 -0.92 -7.33
C PHE A 8 9.22 0.01 -6.15
N LYS A 9 8.20 0.83 -6.16
CA LYS A 9 7.85 1.71 -5.06
C LYS A 9 6.37 1.51 -4.76
N TYR A 10 6.05 1.20 -3.52
CA TYR A 10 4.70 0.86 -3.09
C TYR A 10 4.37 1.65 -1.83
N GLU A 11 3.23 2.31 -1.84
CA GLU A 11 2.81 3.12 -0.69
C GLU A 11 1.40 2.78 -0.26
N VAL A 12 1.20 2.80 1.05
CA VAL A 12 -0.12 2.72 1.65
C VAL A 12 -0.37 4.00 2.45
N ARG A 13 -1.62 4.40 2.51
CA ARG A 13 -2.04 5.60 3.21
C ARG A 13 -2.74 5.27 4.50
N ASP A 14 -2.35 5.95 5.56
CA ASP A 14 -3.05 5.92 6.84
C ASP A 14 -4.32 6.76 6.69
N ILE A 15 -5.45 6.18 7.04
CA ILE A 15 -6.71 6.90 6.97
C ILE A 15 -7.20 7.16 8.38
N ALA A 16 -7.28 8.43 8.74
CA ALA A 16 -7.90 8.84 9.98
C ALA A 16 -9.41 8.67 9.81
N VAL A 17 -9.95 7.62 10.41
CA VAL A 17 -11.38 7.38 10.33
C VAL A 17 -12.01 7.83 11.62
N THR A 18 -12.85 8.84 11.53
CA THR A 18 -13.60 9.33 12.68
C THR A 18 -14.52 8.23 13.19
N GLY A 19 -14.55 8.04 14.49
CA GLY A 19 -15.36 6.99 15.09
C GLY A 19 -14.60 5.71 15.41
N TYR A 20 -13.36 5.61 14.94
CA TYR A 20 -12.51 4.46 15.24
C TYR A 20 -11.33 4.84 16.12
N ALA A 21 -11.48 5.89 16.89
CA ALA A 21 -10.40 6.39 17.74
C ALA A 21 -9.95 5.38 18.80
N HIS A 22 -10.80 4.44 19.12
CA HIS A 22 -10.51 3.44 20.15
C HIS A 22 -9.84 2.19 19.62
N HIS A 23 -9.74 2.07 18.30
CA HIS A 23 -9.08 0.92 17.69
C HIS A 23 -7.58 1.08 17.78
N ARG A 24 -6.93 0.03 18.23
CA ARG A 24 -5.47 0.02 18.32
C ARG A 24 -4.82 -0.28 16.98
N ALA A 25 -5.51 -1.05 16.14
CA ALA A 25 -5.00 -1.40 14.84
C ALA A 25 -5.02 -0.19 13.94
N LYS A 26 -3.93 0.02 13.23
CA LYS A 26 -3.87 1.07 12.23
C LYS A 26 -4.39 0.53 10.91
N VAL A 27 -5.19 1.34 10.25
CA VAL A 27 -5.83 0.97 8.99
C VAL A 27 -5.20 1.78 7.87
N TYR A 28 -4.76 1.08 6.85
CA TYR A 28 -4.14 1.68 5.68
C TYR A 28 -4.86 1.21 4.42
N PHE A 29 -4.82 2.05 3.39
CA PHE A 29 -5.28 1.67 2.06
C PHE A 29 -4.13 1.79 1.08
N GLU A 30 -4.07 0.87 0.14
CA GLU A 30 -3.07 0.94 -0.90
C GLU A 30 -3.27 2.23 -1.71
N ASN A 31 -2.18 2.94 -1.95
CA ASN A 31 -2.22 4.23 -2.63
C ASN A 31 -1.60 4.15 -4.02
N TYR A 32 -0.35 3.74 -4.11
CA TYR A 32 0.26 3.64 -5.42
C TYR A 32 1.31 2.53 -5.48
N LEU A 33 1.58 2.13 -6.71
CA LEU A 33 2.64 1.19 -7.06
C LEU A 33 3.27 1.68 -8.35
N TYR A 34 4.57 1.90 -8.33
CA TYR A 34 5.31 2.33 -9.52
C TYR A 34 6.42 1.35 -9.85
N ASP A 35 6.61 1.12 -11.14
CA ASP A 35 7.74 0.36 -11.66
C ASP A 35 8.82 1.37 -12.03
N LEU A 36 9.77 1.58 -11.14
CA LEU A 36 10.77 2.63 -11.30
C LEU A 36 11.73 2.37 -12.45
N LYS A 37 11.86 1.13 -12.86
CA LYS A 37 12.72 0.78 -13.97
C LYS A 37 12.11 1.19 -15.31
N LYS A 38 10.80 0.95 -15.46
CA LYS A 38 10.08 1.31 -16.68
C LYS A 38 9.52 2.72 -16.63
N ASP A 39 9.32 3.25 -15.45
CA ASP A 39 8.61 4.50 -15.22
C ASP A 39 9.32 5.31 -14.13
N PRO A 40 10.56 5.75 -14.39
CA PRO A 40 11.33 6.46 -13.34
C PRO A 40 10.70 7.77 -12.90
N ASN A 41 9.82 8.34 -13.70
CA ASN A 41 9.16 9.59 -13.35
C ASN A 41 7.83 9.40 -12.62
N GLU A 42 7.46 8.15 -12.32
CA GLU A 42 6.26 7.83 -11.54
C GLU A 42 5.00 8.43 -12.15
N LYS A 43 4.81 8.21 -13.45
CA LYS A 43 3.65 8.74 -14.17
C LYS A 43 2.47 7.79 -14.17
N TYR A 44 2.71 6.47 -14.05
CA TYR A 44 1.68 5.46 -14.21
C TYR A 44 1.53 4.65 -12.94
N ASN A 45 0.48 4.93 -12.18
CA ASN A 45 0.18 4.20 -10.97
C ASN A 45 -0.41 2.83 -11.30
N LEU A 46 0.31 1.77 -10.92
CA LEU A 46 -0.04 0.39 -11.26
C LEU A 46 -0.83 -0.30 -10.16
N ILE A 47 -1.29 0.44 -9.15
CA ILE A 47 -1.90 -0.19 -7.98
C ILE A 47 -3.16 -1.00 -8.31
N LYS A 48 -3.84 -0.62 -9.38
CA LYS A 48 -5.07 -1.32 -9.80
C LYS A 48 -4.86 -2.20 -11.03
N ASP A 49 -3.63 -2.32 -11.50
CA ASP A 49 -3.32 -3.09 -12.69
C ASP A 49 -3.21 -4.58 -12.33
N PRO A 50 -4.09 -5.43 -12.86
CA PRO A 50 -4.08 -6.85 -12.52
C PRO A 50 -2.81 -7.59 -12.92
N ARG A 51 -2.06 -7.06 -13.89
CA ARG A 51 -0.80 -7.66 -14.30
C ARG A 51 0.26 -7.58 -13.21
N TYR A 52 0.10 -6.65 -12.27
CA TYR A 52 1.05 -6.44 -11.18
C TYR A 52 0.55 -6.97 -9.84
N ARG A 53 -0.45 -7.82 -9.88
CA ARG A 53 -1.07 -8.34 -8.66
C ARG A 53 -0.07 -9.08 -7.76
N HIS A 54 0.76 -9.94 -8.34
CA HIS A 54 1.76 -10.67 -7.57
C HIS A 54 2.77 -9.74 -6.94
N ILE A 55 3.24 -8.78 -7.71
CA ILE A 55 4.22 -7.79 -7.24
C ILE A 55 3.60 -6.99 -6.08
N ARG A 56 2.36 -6.55 -6.25
CA ARG A 56 1.66 -5.80 -5.23
C ARG A 56 1.55 -6.58 -3.92
N GLN A 57 1.16 -7.85 -4.01
CA GLN A 57 0.99 -8.66 -2.82
C GLN A 57 2.32 -8.95 -2.14
N GLU A 58 3.36 -9.16 -2.92
CA GLU A 58 4.69 -9.36 -2.37
C GLU A 58 5.19 -8.14 -1.63
N LEU A 59 5.02 -6.96 -2.21
CA LEU A 59 5.44 -5.72 -1.59
C LEU A 59 4.60 -5.42 -0.34
N LYS A 60 3.31 -5.73 -0.39
CA LYS A 60 2.44 -5.60 0.77
C LYS A 60 2.95 -6.46 1.92
N TYR A 61 3.32 -7.70 1.63
CA TYR A 61 3.85 -8.60 2.64
C TYR A 61 5.14 -8.05 3.26
N LEU A 62 6.04 -7.57 2.42
CA LEU A 62 7.31 -7.02 2.89
C LEU A 62 7.08 -5.79 3.75
N LEU A 63 6.15 -4.94 3.35
CA LEU A 63 5.82 -3.75 4.13
C LEU A 63 5.21 -4.11 5.47
N LEU A 64 4.32 -5.09 5.51
CA LEU A 64 3.72 -5.55 6.76
C LEU A 64 4.79 -6.10 7.70
N LYS A 65 5.76 -6.83 7.19
CA LYS A 65 6.85 -7.32 8.01
C LYS A 65 7.69 -6.18 8.55
N GLN A 66 7.94 -5.19 7.75
CA GLN A 66 8.68 -4.01 8.18
C GLN A 66 7.94 -3.27 9.30
N MET A 67 6.63 -3.14 9.16
CA MET A 67 5.80 -2.51 10.19
C MET A 67 5.82 -3.31 11.50
N GLN A 68 5.75 -4.63 11.42
CA GLN A 68 5.82 -5.49 12.60
C GLN A 68 7.17 -5.37 13.28
N ASN A 69 8.24 -5.30 12.51
CA ASN A 69 9.57 -5.10 13.08
C ASN A 69 9.70 -3.77 13.78
N ALA A 70 8.92 -2.78 13.36
CA ALA A 70 8.87 -1.48 14.02
C ALA A 70 7.89 -1.47 15.19
N GLN A 71 7.39 -2.63 15.57
CA GLN A 71 6.48 -2.83 16.69
C GLN A 71 5.15 -2.07 16.55
N GLU A 72 4.67 -1.93 15.32
CA GLU A 72 3.35 -1.36 15.11
C GLU A 72 2.29 -2.40 15.43
N GLU A 73 1.23 -1.97 16.10
CA GLU A 73 0.15 -2.85 16.47
C GLU A 73 -0.71 -3.20 15.27
N ALA A 74 -0.78 -4.50 14.98
CA ALA A 74 -1.75 -5.10 14.05
C ALA A 74 -2.12 -4.23 12.84
N PRO A 75 -1.16 -3.82 12.01
CA PRO A 75 -1.52 -3.01 10.85
C PRO A 75 -2.35 -3.81 9.87
N VAL A 76 -3.35 -3.15 9.28
CA VAL A 76 -4.22 -3.76 8.29
C VAL A 76 -4.14 -2.92 7.02
N ILE A 77 -3.89 -3.58 5.90
CA ILE A 77 -3.80 -2.91 4.61
C ILE A 77 -4.90 -3.43 3.70
N PHE A 78 -5.77 -2.52 3.29
CA PHE A 78 -6.84 -2.81 2.36
C PHE A 78 -6.44 -2.43 0.94
N PRO A 79 -7.03 -3.09 -0.06
CA PRO A 79 -6.78 -2.72 -1.46
C PRO A 79 -7.21 -1.29 -1.75
N ALA A 80 -6.67 -0.74 -2.82
CA ALA A 80 -7.04 0.60 -3.25
C ALA A 80 -8.53 0.67 -3.51
N VAL A 81 -9.13 1.79 -3.09
CA VAL A 81 -10.56 1.99 -3.28
C VAL A 81 -10.82 2.29 -4.75
N ILE A 82 -11.74 1.54 -5.34
CA ILE A 82 -12.17 1.77 -6.70
C ILE A 82 -13.53 2.44 -6.65
N LYS A 83 -13.59 3.67 -7.13
CA LYS A 83 -14.87 4.35 -7.21
C LYS A 83 -15.66 3.78 -8.36
N ARG A 84 -16.80 3.22 -8.03
CA ARG A 84 -17.70 2.72 -9.06
C ARG A 84 -18.59 3.84 -9.54
N ARG A 85 -18.68 3.93 -10.84
CA ARG A 85 -19.64 4.83 -11.44
C ARG A 85 -20.91 4.04 -11.71
N LYS A 86 -21.98 4.67 -11.41
CA LYS A 86 -23.28 4.07 -11.69
C LYS A 86 -23.76 4.48 -13.06
#